data_82296f8873570bc886523e353dcf2057
#
_entry.id   82296f8873570bc886523e353dcf2057
#
_cell.length_a   1.000
_cell.length_b   1.000
_cell.length_c   1.000
_cell.angle_alpha   90.00
_cell.angle_beta   90.00
_cell.angle_gamma   90.00
#
_symmetry.space_group_name_H-M   'P 1'
#
loop_
_entity.id
_entity.type
_entity.pdbx_description
1 polymer ?
#
loop_
_entity_poly.entity_id
_entity_poly.type
_entity_poly.pdbx_seq_one_letter_code
_entity_poly.pdbx_strand_id
1 'polypeptide(L)'
;MRFHPIRFATSIATLLVVCLLALPAQAIGLLRDADMEHALKQLGAPVLRAAGLSPERVKILVVDDSSLNAFVVSNDAIFIHYGLINKMGSAAMLQGIIAHEAAHITNGHITRRLGNMANARTISGLGMALAAAAAATGNGSAAAGIALGTSSSAQRAFLGHTRAEEASADQSGIRYMKSAGVSPQGMLDALGIFSGQEALSVGRQDPYMRSHPLSRDRMRAVAGYVASYGTLPPDATADYWFARLQGKISAYTRAPGWTLRRLNAEPYPDVRALRQAIAEHRNSRTQAALAAIDTAIAARPTDPFLRDQKGQILLETRNFAAAAQTYATAVQRAPNDPLVLSGYGRALLASGQIKQALDVLEKSRRQDFRDASMLRDLATAYAKTGQTGMAALITSERYALGGRMKDAGIHAKRATGLLNEGSGPWQRAQDVLIASERAAKRK
;
A
#
# COMPACT_ATOMS: atom_id res chain seq x y z
N MET A 1 -9.21 -20.83 -57.43
CA MET A 1 -9.35 -20.49 -56.01
C MET A 1 -8.62 -19.17 -55.78
N ARG A 2 -9.35 -18.04 -55.61
CA ARG A 2 -8.74 -16.74 -55.31
C ARG A 2 -8.79 -16.53 -53.80
N PHE A 3 -7.64 -16.61 -53.14
CA PHE A 3 -7.51 -16.27 -51.72
C PHE A 3 -7.65 -14.76 -51.52
N HIS A 4 -8.58 -14.32 -50.68
CA HIS A 4 -8.77 -12.92 -50.35
C HIS A 4 -7.76 -12.50 -49.26
N PRO A 5 -6.77 -11.64 -49.55
CA PRO A 5 -5.74 -11.22 -48.60
C PRO A 5 -6.28 -10.30 -47.47
N ILE A 6 -7.47 -9.72 -47.62
CA ILE A 6 -8.05 -8.74 -46.71
C ILE A 6 -8.50 -9.39 -45.36
N ARG A 7 -8.95 -10.64 -45.39
CA ARG A 7 -9.39 -11.35 -44.16
C ARG A 7 -8.21 -11.77 -43.21
N PHE A 8 -7.02 -11.95 -43.77
CA PHE A 8 -5.84 -12.31 -42.97
C PHE A 8 -5.24 -11.09 -42.26
N ALA A 9 -5.25 -9.91 -42.93
CA ALA A 9 -4.73 -8.67 -42.34
C ALA A 9 -5.59 -8.17 -41.16
N THR A 10 -6.91 -8.30 -41.23
CA THR A 10 -7.81 -7.90 -40.13
C THR A 10 -7.67 -8.82 -38.91
N SER A 11 -7.47 -10.12 -39.12
CA SER A 11 -7.25 -11.07 -37.99
C SER A 11 -5.92 -10.83 -37.26
N ILE A 12 -4.86 -10.48 -37.99
CA ILE A 12 -3.54 -10.16 -37.36
C ILE A 12 -3.60 -8.81 -36.64
N ALA A 13 -4.27 -7.80 -37.18
CA ALA A 13 -4.46 -6.51 -36.55
C ALA A 13 -5.29 -6.62 -35.25
N THR A 14 -6.33 -7.46 -35.25
CA THR A 14 -7.14 -7.71 -34.03
C THR A 14 -6.35 -8.47 -32.98
N LEU A 15 -5.51 -9.43 -33.36
CA LEU A 15 -4.63 -10.17 -32.43
C LEU A 15 -3.56 -9.26 -31.83
N LEU A 16 -2.99 -8.35 -32.64
CA LEU A 16 -2.00 -7.35 -32.15
C LEU A 16 -2.61 -6.33 -31.17
N VAL A 17 -3.83 -5.88 -31.40
CA VAL A 17 -4.56 -4.96 -30.51
C VAL A 17 -4.92 -5.64 -29.19
N VAL A 18 -5.28 -6.93 -29.20
CA VAL A 18 -5.55 -7.70 -27.97
C VAL A 18 -4.29 -7.95 -27.16
N CYS A 19 -3.13 -8.17 -27.80
CA CYS A 19 -1.84 -8.31 -27.12
C CYS A 19 -1.34 -7.00 -26.49
N LEU A 20 -1.70 -5.83 -27.04
CA LEU A 20 -1.33 -4.52 -26.49
C LEU A 20 -2.16 -4.12 -25.25
N LEU A 21 -3.28 -4.80 -24.98
CA LEU A 21 -4.16 -4.53 -23.84
C LEU A 21 -3.87 -5.41 -22.60
N ALA A 22 -2.98 -6.37 -22.73
CA ALA A 22 -2.52 -7.19 -21.59
C ALA A 22 -1.38 -6.48 -20.85
N LEU A 23 -1.68 -5.34 -20.20
CA LEU A 23 -0.75 -4.76 -19.22
C LEU A 23 -0.59 -5.76 -18.07
N PRO A 24 0.64 -6.16 -17.73
CA PRO A 24 0.85 -6.99 -16.56
C PRO A 24 0.33 -6.23 -15.34
N ALA A 25 -0.51 -6.87 -14.53
CA ALA A 25 -0.88 -6.34 -13.22
C ALA A 25 0.43 -6.18 -12.42
N GLN A 26 0.93 -4.97 -12.32
CA GLN A 26 2.10 -4.68 -11.49
C GLN A 26 1.66 -4.79 -10.03
N ALA A 27 2.43 -5.53 -9.24
CA ALA A 27 2.25 -5.52 -7.80
C ALA A 27 2.47 -4.09 -7.27
N ILE A 28 1.60 -3.65 -6.37
CA ILE A 28 1.70 -2.33 -5.73
C ILE A 28 3.03 -2.29 -4.97
N GLY A 29 3.92 -1.37 -5.36
CA GLY A 29 5.15 -1.09 -4.61
C GLY A 29 4.81 -0.45 -3.26
N LEU A 30 5.35 -1.00 -2.17
CA LEU A 30 5.16 -0.44 -0.83
C LEU A 30 6.47 0.12 -0.32
N LEU A 31 6.41 1.29 0.30
CA LEU A 31 7.50 1.83 1.14
C LEU A 31 7.33 1.23 2.54
N ARG A 32 8.01 0.11 2.79
CA ARG A 32 8.00 -0.56 4.09
C ARG A 32 9.13 0.00 4.96
N ASP A 33 8.77 0.72 6.01
CA ASP A 33 9.71 1.37 6.93
C ASP A 33 9.10 1.42 8.33
N ALA A 34 9.85 0.96 9.33
CA ALA A 34 9.35 0.80 10.71
C ALA A 34 8.89 2.14 11.32
N ASP A 35 9.61 3.22 11.06
CA ASP A 35 9.30 4.55 11.57
C ASP A 35 8.06 5.15 10.87
N MET A 36 7.96 5.00 9.55
CA MET A 36 6.79 5.47 8.78
C MET A 36 5.52 4.72 9.20
N GLU A 37 5.59 3.38 9.34
CA GLU A 37 4.45 2.57 9.77
C GLU A 37 4.06 2.87 11.23
N HIS A 38 5.05 3.11 12.10
CA HIS A 38 4.79 3.55 13.47
C HIS A 38 4.11 4.92 13.51
N ALA A 39 4.61 5.90 12.77
CA ALA A 39 4.00 7.23 12.70
C ALA A 39 2.56 7.17 12.16
N LEU A 40 2.30 6.39 11.11
CA LEU A 40 0.95 6.16 10.60
C LEU A 40 0.04 5.47 11.62
N LYS A 41 0.58 4.55 12.42
CA LYS A 41 -0.16 3.93 13.53
C LYS A 41 -0.52 4.95 14.61
N GLN A 42 0.41 5.84 15.00
CA GLN A 42 0.13 6.90 15.96
C GLN A 42 -0.98 7.85 15.45
N LEU A 43 -0.90 8.25 14.18
CA LEU A 43 -1.88 9.14 13.55
C LEU A 43 -3.24 8.47 13.36
N GLY A 44 -3.25 7.22 12.93
CA GLY A 44 -4.50 6.51 12.59
C GLY A 44 -5.20 5.85 13.78
N ALA A 45 -4.48 5.48 14.84
CA ALA A 45 -5.03 4.71 15.95
C ALA A 45 -6.25 5.36 16.64
N PRO A 46 -6.27 6.69 16.92
CA PRO A 46 -7.44 7.32 17.51
C PRO A 46 -8.68 7.17 16.63
N VAL A 47 -8.54 7.40 15.34
CA VAL A 47 -9.61 7.33 14.35
C VAL A 47 -10.08 5.89 14.13
N LEU A 48 -9.16 4.93 14.02
CA LEU A 48 -9.50 3.51 13.86
C LEU A 48 -10.30 2.99 15.08
N ARG A 49 -9.88 3.34 16.31
CA ARG A 49 -10.65 2.98 17.52
C ARG A 49 -12.04 3.60 17.52
N ALA A 50 -12.17 4.86 17.13
CA ALA A 50 -13.46 5.54 17.02
C ALA A 50 -14.36 4.91 15.96
N ALA A 51 -13.78 4.30 14.92
CA ALA A 51 -14.47 3.52 13.91
C ALA A 51 -14.79 2.07 14.35
N GLY A 52 -14.43 1.65 15.57
CA GLY A 52 -14.59 0.27 16.03
C GLY A 52 -13.59 -0.72 15.41
N LEU A 53 -12.50 -0.22 14.82
CA LEU A 53 -11.45 -1.01 14.21
C LEU A 53 -10.23 -1.12 15.13
N SER A 54 -9.59 -2.30 15.14
CA SER A 54 -8.36 -2.51 15.89
C SER A 54 -7.14 -1.93 15.14
N PRO A 55 -6.39 -0.97 15.71
CA PRO A 55 -5.16 -0.46 15.11
C PRO A 55 -4.04 -1.50 14.99
N GLU A 56 -4.15 -2.62 15.68
CA GLU A 56 -3.21 -3.73 15.58
C GLU A 56 -3.52 -4.61 14.35
N ARG A 57 -4.76 -4.67 13.94
CA ARG A 57 -5.23 -5.51 12.82
C ARG A 57 -5.29 -4.75 11.51
N VAL A 58 -5.72 -3.49 11.54
CA VAL A 58 -5.80 -2.65 10.33
C VAL A 58 -4.47 -1.93 10.15
N LYS A 59 -3.70 -2.32 9.15
CA LYS A 59 -2.43 -1.68 8.78
C LYS A 59 -2.69 -0.46 7.90
N ILE A 60 -1.90 0.60 8.11
CA ILE A 60 -1.86 1.75 7.21
C ILE A 60 -0.50 1.73 6.54
N LEU A 61 -0.48 1.60 5.21
CA LEU A 61 0.72 1.33 4.42
C LEU A 61 0.95 2.42 3.37
N VAL A 62 2.21 2.81 3.19
CA VAL A 62 2.61 3.80 2.18
C VAL A 62 2.86 3.09 0.85
N VAL A 63 2.16 3.54 -0.20
CA VAL A 63 2.42 3.11 -1.57
C VAL A 63 3.52 3.97 -2.19
N ASP A 64 4.47 3.33 -2.87
CA ASP A 64 5.57 4.00 -3.59
C ASP A 64 5.07 4.59 -4.92
N ASP A 65 4.24 5.62 -4.81
CA ASP A 65 3.66 6.32 -5.96
C ASP A 65 3.52 7.81 -5.63
N SER A 66 3.95 8.66 -6.56
CA SER A 66 3.88 10.13 -6.44
C SER A 66 2.52 10.74 -6.75
N SER A 67 1.59 9.96 -7.30
CA SER A 67 0.22 10.41 -7.56
C SER A 67 -0.57 10.57 -6.25
N LEU A 68 -1.69 11.29 -6.32
CA LEU A 68 -2.54 11.52 -5.16
C LEU A 68 -3.60 10.41 -5.11
N ASN A 69 -3.46 9.49 -4.14
CA ASN A 69 -4.43 8.41 -3.94
C ASN A 69 -4.40 7.86 -2.51
N ALA A 70 -5.55 7.36 -2.05
CA ALA A 70 -5.71 6.47 -0.92
C ALA A 70 -6.83 5.48 -1.24
N PHE A 71 -6.79 4.28 -0.71
CA PHE A 71 -7.80 3.27 -0.98
C PHE A 71 -7.72 2.09 -0.02
N VAL A 72 -8.80 1.34 0.05
CA VAL A 72 -8.90 0.05 0.73
C VAL A 72 -9.27 -1.04 -0.29
N VAL A 73 -8.64 -2.20 -0.15
CA VAL A 73 -8.93 -3.40 -0.98
C VAL A 73 -9.36 -4.59 -0.12
N SER A 74 -9.15 -4.50 1.20
CA SER A 74 -9.49 -5.50 2.20
C SER A 74 -9.84 -4.83 3.53
N ASN A 75 -10.39 -5.59 4.47
CA ASN A 75 -10.78 -5.05 5.78
C ASN A 75 -9.60 -4.90 6.76
N ASP A 76 -8.38 -5.19 6.34
CA ASP A 76 -7.19 -5.25 7.18
C ASP A 76 -6.06 -4.29 6.77
N ALA A 77 -6.25 -3.51 5.69
CA ALA A 77 -5.23 -2.55 5.24
C ALA A 77 -5.83 -1.32 4.52
N ILE A 78 -5.29 -0.16 4.87
CA ILE A 78 -5.48 1.13 4.19
C ILE A 78 -4.17 1.48 3.47
N PHE A 79 -4.25 1.83 2.20
CA PHE A 79 -3.12 2.19 1.36
C PHE A 79 -3.15 3.68 1.05
N ILE A 80 -2.04 4.38 1.26
CA ILE A 80 -1.93 5.82 1.00
C ILE A 80 -0.67 6.07 0.16
N HIS A 81 -0.81 6.70 -0.99
CA HIS A 81 0.31 7.06 -1.84
C HIS A 81 1.18 8.13 -1.16
N TYR A 82 2.51 8.00 -1.28
CA TYR A 82 3.40 8.99 -0.68
C TYR A 82 3.19 10.40 -1.24
N GLY A 83 2.75 10.51 -2.51
CA GLY A 83 2.42 11.78 -3.11
C GLY A 83 1.30 12.51 -2.37
N LEU A 84 0.27 11.79 -1.92
CA LEU A 84 -0.83 12.37 -1.15
C LEU A 84 -0.35 12.82 0.24
N ILE A 85 0.44 12.01 0.95
CA ILE A 85 1.00 12.40 2.26
C ILE A 85 1.86 13.66 2.13
N ASN A 86 2.71 13.75 1.09
CA ASN A 86 3.54 14.93 0.84
C ASN A 86 2.75 16.19 0.46
N LYS A 87 1.51 16.05 -0.02
CA LYS A 87 0.64 17.16 -0.42
C LYS A 87 -0.18 17.72 0.74
N MET A 88 -0.39 16.95 1.80
CA MET A 88 -1.18 17.37 2.96
C MET A 88 -0.42 18.42 3.78
N GLY A 89 -1.18 19.35 4.36
CA GLY A 89 -0.66 20.46 5.16
C GLY A 89 -0.72 20.24 6.67
N SER A 90 -1.43 19.22 7.15
CA SER A 90 -1.61 18.98 8.59
C SER A 90 -1.88 17.50 8.91
N ALA A 91 -1.65 17.13 10.18
CA ALA A 91 -2.02 15.83 10.71
C ALA A 91 -3.51 15.53 10.54
N ALA A 92 -4.37 16.50 10.81
CA ALA A 92 -5.82 16.35 10.71
C ALA A 92 -6.28 16.02 9.27
N MET A 93 -5.60 16.53 8.24
CA MET A 93 -5.89 16.17 6.84
C MET A 93 -5.63 14.68 6.59
N LEU A 94 -4.49 14.16 7.04
CA LEU A 94 -4.17 12.74 6.90
C LEU A 94 -5.13 11.86 7.70
N GLN A 95 -5.44 12.26 8.93
CA GLN A 95 -6.42 11.59 9.77
C GLN A 95 -7.82 11.60 9.14
N GLY A 96 -8.19 12.66 8.41
CA GLY A 96 -9.43 12.76 7.65
C GLY A 96 -9.51 11.71 6.52
N ILE A 97 -8.43 11.53 5.75
CA ILE A 97 -8.35 10.47 4.74
C ILE A 97 -8.43 9.09 5.39
N ILE A 98 -7.69 8.86 6.49
CA ILE A 98 -7.75 7.60 7.22
C ILE A 98 -9.18 7.32 7.74
N ALA A 99 -9.88 8.35 8.21
CA ALA A 99 -11.27 8.24 8.67
C ALA A 99 -12.23 7.85 7.54
N HIS A 100 -12.05 8.45 6.37
CA HIS A 100 -12.83 8.13 5.17
C HIS A 100 -12.60 6.68 4.72
N GLU A 101 -11.34 6.24 4.63
CA GLU A 101 -11.00 4.85 4.27
C GLU A 101 -11.49 3.85 5.32
N ALA A 102 -11.37 4.18 6.62
CA ALA A 102 -11.93 3.37 7.71
C ALA A 102 -13.45 3.23 7.61
N ALA A 103 -14.15 4.28 7.16
CA ALA A 103 -15.58 4.24 6.92
C ALA A 103 -15.95 3.31 5.76
N HIS A 104 -15.15 3.22 4.72
CA HIS A 104 -15.34 2.22 3.66
C HIS A 104 -15.27 0.79 4.20
N ILE A 105 -14.37 0.51 5.15
CA ILE A 105 -14.28 -0.80 5.82
C ILE A 105 -15.54 -1.06 6.65
N THR A 106 -15.88 -0.16 7.57
CA THR A 106 -16.95 -0.36 8.56
C THR A 106 -18.35 -0.35 7.96
N ASN A 107 -18.56 0.42 6.90
CA ASN A 107 -19.83 0.47 6.17
C ASN A 107 -20.01 -0.69 5.18
N GLY A 108 -19.01 -1.60 5.06
CA GLY A 108 -19.07 -2.78 4.19
C GLY A 108 -19.04 -2.46 2.68
N HIS A 109 -18.51 -1.28 2.30
CA HIS A 109 -18.48 -0.84 0.90
C HIS A 109 -17.65 -1.78 0.01
N ILE A 110 -16.57 -2.35 0.55
CA ILE A 110 -15.69 -3.29 -0.18
C ILE A 110 -16.48 -4.53 -0.60
N THR A 111 -17.19 -5.15 0.34
CA THR A 111 -17.99 -6.35 0.09
C THR A 111 -19.10 -6.08 -0.92
N ARG A 112 -19.80 -4.94 -0.79
CA ARG A 112 -20.83 -4.53 -1.76
C ARG A 112 -20.25 -4.28 -3.14
N ARG A 113 -19.10 -3.60 -3.27
CA ARG A 113 -18.45 -3.37 -4.58
C ARG A 113 -18.10 -4.67 -5.28
N LEU A 114 -17.58 -5.68 -4.57
CA LEU A 114 -17.30 -6.98 -5.15
C LEU A 114 -18.58 -7.67 -5.64
N GLY A 115 -19.66 -7.63 -4.86
CA GLY A 115 -20.97 -8.14 -5.25
C GLY A 115 -21.54 -7.40 -6.46
N ASN A 116 -21.50 -6.06 -6.45
CA ASN A 116 -22.00 -5.24 -7.54
C ASN A 116 -21.20 -5.45 -8.84
N MET A 117 -19.88 -5.63 -8.76
CA MET A 117 -19.07 -5.98 -9.94
C MET A 117 -19.42 -7.35 -10.51
N ALA A 118 -19.69 -8.35 -9.66
CA ALA A 118 -20.15 -9.67 -10.10
C ALA A 118 -21.50 -9.56 -10.82
N ASN A 119 -22.46 -8.85 -10.22
CA ASN A 119 -23.77 -8.60 -10.80
C ASN A 119 -23.70 -7.81 -12.12
N ALA A 120 -22.88 -6.75 -12.17
CA ALA A 120 -22.69 -5.96 -13.39
C ALA A 120 -22.08 -6.79 -14.54
N ARG A 121 -21.15 -7.70 -14.22
CA ARG A 121 -20.61 -8.65 -15.22
C ARG A 121 -21.68 -9.61 -15.71
N THR A 122 -22.54 -10.11 -14.84
CA THR A 122 -23.65 -10.99 -15.21
C THR A 122 -24.66 -10.28 -16.11
N ILE A 123 -25.07 -9.06 -15.75
CA ILE A 123 -25.99 -8.23 -16.55
C ILE A 123 -25.37 -7.89 -17.92
N SER A 124 -24.10 -7.48 -17.96
CA SER A 124 -23.39 -7.20 -19.21
C SER A 124 -23.25 -8.45 -20.06
N GLY A 125 -22.94 -9.60 -19.45
CA GLY A 125 -22.87 -10.90 -20.16
C GLY A 125 -24.22 -11.30 -20.77
N LEU A 126 -25.31 -11.15 -20.03
CA LEU A 126 -26.66 -11.42 -20.53
C LEU A 126 -27.03 -10.46 -21.68
N GLY A 127 -26.74 -9.16 -21.52
CA GLY A 127 -26.97 -8.17 -22.58
C GLY A 127 -26.17 -8.46 -23.85
N MET A 128 -24.92 -8.89 -23.73
CA MET A 128 -24.10 -9.31 -24.86
C MET A 128 -24.65 -10.59 -25.54
N ALA A 129 -25.16 -11.54 -24.77
CA ALA A 129 -25.80 -12.73 -25.32
C ALA A 129 -27.09 -12.39 -26.12
N LEU A 130 -27.91 -11.49 -25.56
CA LEU A 130 -29.12 -10.99 -26.25
C LEU A 130 -28.77 -10.17 -27.51
N ALA A 131 -27.71 -9.35 -27.47
CA ALA A 131 -27.22 -8.62 -28.62
C ALA A 131 -26.71 -9.56 -29.71
N ALA A 132 -25.98 -10.61 -29.34
CA ALA A 132 -25.54 -11.64 -30.27
C ALA A 132 -26.72 -12.41 -30.93
N ALA A 133 -27.76 -12.74 -30.16
CA ALA A 133 -28.97 -13.34 -30.68
C ALA A 133 -29.71 -12.41 -31.65
N ALA A 134 -29.84 -11.12 -31.36
CA ALA A 134 -30.43 -10.13 -32.24
C ALA A 134 -29.61 -9.95 -33.55
N ALA A 135 -28.29 -9.97 -33.45
CA ALA A 135 -27.41 -9.92 -34.63
C ALA A 135 -27.56 -11.16 -35.51
N ALA A 136 -27.72 -12.35 -34.92
CA ALA A 136 -27.91 -13.60 -35.63
C ALA A 136 -29.24 -13.63 -36.43
N THR A 137 -30.25 -12.87 -36.00
CA THR A 137 -31.52 -12.70 -36.72
C THR A 137 -31.46 -11.58 -37.78
N GLY A 138 -30.30 -11.01 -38.06
CA GLY A 138 -30.10 -9.97 -39.09
C GLY A 138 -30.42 -8.53 -38.61
N ASN A 139 -30.76 -8.35 -37.35
CA ASN A 139 -31.12 -7.04 -36.81
C ASN A 139 -29.93 -6.37 -36.06
N GLY A 140 -28.94 -5.91 -36.87
CA GLY A 140 -27.70 -5.31 -36.33
C GLY A 140 -27.92 -4.01 -35.53
N SER A 141 -28.94 -3.21 -35.86
CA SER A 141 -29.25 -1.98 -35.11
C SER A 141 -29.83 -2.29 -33.72
N ALA A 142 -30.71 -3.27 -33.61
CA ALA A 142 -31.22 -3.75 -32.34
C ALA A 142 -30.10 -4.36 -31.48
N ALA A 143 -29.22 -5.15 -32.07
CA ALA A 143 -28.05 -5.71 -31.39
C ALA A 143 -27.15 -4.64 -30.81
N ALA A 144 -26.82 -3.60 -31.58
CA ALA A 144 -26.01 -2.46 -31.10
C ALA A 144 -26.74 -1.69 -29.96
N GLY A 145 -28.05 -1.44 -30.10
CA GLY A 145 -28.87 -0.79 -29.11
C GLY A 145 -28.91 -1.55 -27.78
N ILE A 146 -29.06 -2.87 -27.80
CA ILE A 146 -29.06 -3.73 -26.60
C ILE A 146 -27.70 -3.70 -25.93
N ALA A 147 -26.59 -3.85 -26.68
CA ALA A 147 -25.24 -3.85 -26.13
C ALA A 147 -24.89 -2.52 -25.45
N LEU A 148 -25.17 -1.39 -26.10
CA LEU A 148 -24.93 -0.06 -25.55
C LEU A 148 -25.84 0.25 -24.36
N GLY A 149 -27.13 -0.10 -24.44
CA GLY A 149 -28.11 0.13 -23.37
C GLY A 149 -27.77 -0.63 -22.10
N THR A 150 -27.38 -1.91 -22.20
CA THR A 150 -27.01 -2.73 -21.04
C THR A 150 -25.70 -2.26 -20.40
N SER A 151 -24.70 -1.92 -21.19
CA SER A 151 -23.42 -1.39 -20.70
C SER A 151 -23.64 -0.05 -19.95
N SER A 152 -24.40 0.88 -20.54
CA SER A 152 -24.71 2.18 -19.92
C SER A 152 -25.54 2.06 -18.64
N SER A 153 -26.46 1.08 -18.56
CA SER A 153 -27.29 0.84 -17.38
C SER A 153 -26.49 0.25 -16.24
N ALA A 154 -25.60 -0.73 -16.52
CA ALA A 154 -24.69 -1.29 -15.54
C ALA A 154 -23.73 -0.23 -14.98
N GLN A 155 -23.22 0.65 -15.85
CA GLN A 155 -22.34 1.75 -15.43
C GLN A 155 -23.07 2.79 -14.56
N ARG A 156 -24.30 3.17 -14.92
CA ARG A 156 -25.11 4.10 -14.11
C ARG A 156 -25.45 3.51 -12.73
N ALA A 157 -25.80 2.24 -12.65
CA ALA A 157 -26.07 1.56 -11.40
C ALA A 157 -24.82 1.54 -10.50
N PHE A 158 -23.66 1.19 -11.06
CA PHE A 158 -22.38 1.22 -10.36
C PHE A 158 -22.03 2.61 -9.83
N LEU A 159 -22.12 3.66 -10.65
CA LEU A 159 -21.79 5.03 -10.26
C LEU A 159 -22.79 5.60 -9.23
N GLY A 160 -24.07 5.23 -9.31
CA GLY A 160 -25.08 5.65 -8.33
C GLY A 160 -24.79 5.10 -6.93
N HIS A 161 -24.45 3.83 -6.83
CA HIS A 161 -24.02 3.23 -5.57
C HIS A 161 -22.74 3.86 -5.04
N THR A 162 -21.77 4.12 -5.88
CA THR A 162 -20.51 4.77 -5.48
C THR A 162 -20.74 6.15 -4.84
N ARG A 163 -21.64 6.98 -5.38
CA ARG A 163 -21.95 8.29 -4.80
C ARG A 163 -22.56 8.19 -3.41
N ALA A 164 -23.48 7.26 -3.20
CA ALA A 164 -24.10 7.02 -1.90
C ALA A 164 -23.07 6.48 -0.89
N GLU A 165 -22.19 5.59 -1.33
CA GLU A 165 -21.10 5.07 -0.52
C GLU A 165 -20.13 6.16 -0.08
N GLU A 166 -19.77 7.08 -1.00
CA GLU A 166 -18.89 8.21 -0.69
C GLU A 166 -19.51 9.18 0.32
N ALA A 167 -20.79 9.54 0.14
CA ALA A 167 -21.51 10.38 1.11
C ALA A 167 -21.62 9.73 2.50
N SER A 168 -21.86 8.41 2.53
CA SER A 168 -21.89 7.63 3.76
C SER A 168 -20.50 7.54 4.43
N ALA A 169 -19.44 7.40 3.63
CA ALA A 169 -18.07 7.39 4.14
C ALA A 169 -17.66 8.74 4.71
N ASP A 170 -18.01 9.85 4.06
CA ASP A 170 -17.78 11.21 4.57
C ASP A 170 -18.47 11.41 5.93
N GLN A 171 -19.77 11.09 6.02
CA GLN A 171 -20.52 11.24 7.25
C GLN A 171 -19.96 10.39 8.40
N SER A 172 -19.67 9.13 8.13
CA SER A 172 -19.09 8.21 9.13
C SER A 172 -17.68 8.66 9.52
N GLY A 173 -16.85 9.04 8.56
CA GLY A 173 -15.49 9.51 8.79
C GLY A 173 -15.44 10.75 9.69
N ILE A 174 -16.29 11.75 9.42
CA ILE A 174 -16.39 12.96 10.26
C ILE A 174 -16.83 12.61 11.68
N ARG A 175 -17.77 11.69 11.85
CA ARG A 175 -18.18 11.19 13.17
C ARG A 175 -17.02 10.50 13.90
N TYR A 176 -16.22 9.70 13.20
CA TYR A 176 -15.04 9.06 13.78
C TYR A 176 -13.97 10.07 14.17
N MET A 177 -13.70 11.08 13.34
CA MET A 177 -12.79 12.16 13.67
C MET A 177 -13.23 12.87 14.95
N LYS A 178 -14.50 13.29 15.05
CA LYS A 178 -15.01 13.93 16.25
C LYS A 178 -14.88 13.05 17.49
N SER A 179 -15.27 11.78 17.40
CA SER A 179 -15.17 10.84 18.51
C SER A 179 -13.72 10.57 18.93
N ALA A 180 -12.78 10.73 18.02
CA ALA A 180 -11.33 10.60 18.26
C ALA A 180 -10.70 11.91 18.78
N GLY A 181 -11.44 13.02 18.90
CA GLY A 181 -10.90 14.33 19.25
C GLY A 181 -10.08 14.98 18.12
N VAL A 182 -10.25 14.51 16.88
CA VAL A 182 -9.58 15.05 15.68
C VAL A 182 -10.47 16.07 15.00
N SER A 183 -9.89 17.21 14.59
CA SER A 183 -10.63 18.28 13.93
C SER A 183 -11.24 17.82 12.59
N PRO A 184 -12.57 17.82 12.42
CA PRO A 184 -13.21 17.46 11.15
C PRO A 184 -12.87 18.41 10.00
N GLN A 185 -12.37 19.63 10.29
CA GLN A 185 -11.85 20.55 9.29
C GLN A 185 -10.77 19.89 8.42
N GLY A 186 -9.96 18.99 8.99
CA GLY A 186 -8.95 18.25 8.26
C GLY A 186 -9.50 17.45 7.08
N MET A 187 -10.70 16.85 7.20
CA MET A 187 -11.33 16.15 6.08
C MET A 187 -11.74 17.14 4.98
N LEU A 188 -12.33 18.27 5.34
CA LEU A 188 -12.72 19.30 4.38
C LEU A 188 -11.50 19.85 3.63
N ASP A 189 -10.42 20.13 4.35
CA ASP A 189 -9.16 20.61 3.77
C ASP A 189 -8.51 19.56 2.84
N ALA A 190 -8.56 18.28 3.23
CA ALA A 190 -8.06 17.18 2.40
C ALA A 190 -8.86 17.03 1.10
N LEU A 191 -10.18 17.10 1.16
CA LEU A 191 -11.05 17.11 -0.03
C LEU A 191 -10.80 18.36 -0.89
N GLY A 192 -10.46 19.50 -0.28
CA GLY A 192 -10.09 20.73 -0.95
C GLY A 192 -8.88 20.59 -1.90
N ILE A 193 -7.96 19.65 -1.65
CA ILE A 193 -6.82 19.33 -2.57
C ILE A 193 -7.34 18.96 -3.96
N PHE A 194 -8.50 18.31 -4.03
CA PHE A 194 -9.08 17.75 -5.25
C PHE A 194 -10.15 18.66 -5.88
N SER A 195 -10.44 19.81 -5.29
CA SER A 195 -11.44 20.75 -5.78
C SER A 195 -11.14 21.21 -7.20
N GLY A 196 -12.14 21.24 -8.07
CA GLY A 196 -12.02 21.62 -9.47
C GLY A 196 -11.61 20.51 -10.42
N GLN A 197 -11.16 19.35 -9.92
CA GLN A 197 -10.78 18.23 -10.78
C GLN A 197 -11.99 17.53 -11.42
N GLU A 198 -13.18 17.72 -10.90
CA GLU A 198 -14.43 17.23 -11.50
C GLU A 198 -14.70 17.77 -12.91
N ALA A 199 -14.10 18.93 -13.25
CA ALA A 199 -14.18 19.52 -14.59
C ALA A 199 -13.14 18.92 -15.58
N LEU A 200 -12.19 18.13 -15.09
CA LEU A 200 -11.18 17.53 -15.92
C LEU A 200 -11.67 16.23 -16.55
N SER A 201 -11.14 15.91 -17.74
CA SER A 201 -11.33 14.57 -18.34
C SER A 201 -10.72 13.49 -17.41
N VAL A 202 -11.31 12.30 -17.37
CA VAL A 202 -10.92 11.18 -16.49
C VAL A 202 -9.41 10.88 -16.55
N GLY A 203 -8.78 10.98 -17.72
CA GLY A 203 -7.34 10.74 -17.87
C GLY A 203 -6.44 11.80 -17.21
N ARG A 204 -6.98 12.97 -16.88
CA ARG A 204 -6.26 14.08 -16.22
C ARG A 204 -6.60 14.23 -14.74
N GLN A 205 -7.56 13.47 -14.24
CA GLN A 205 -7.91 13.45 -12.82
C GLN A 205 -6.91 12.60 -12.04
N ASP A 206 -6.64 13.00 -10.79
CA ASP A 206 -5.89 12.16 -9.86
C ASP A 206 -6.58 10.81 -9.62
N PRO A 207 -5.83 9.74 -9.35
CA PRO A 207 -6.42 8.43 -9.06
C PRO A 207 -7.44 8.45 -7.93
N TYR A 208 -7.25 9.30 -6.91
CA TYR A 208 -8.20 9.48 -5.81
C TYR A 208 -9.56 9.96 -6.32
N MET A 209 -9.60 10.96 -7.20
CA MET A 209 -10.84 11.48 -7.79
C MET A 209 -11.58 10.43 -8.62
N ARG A 210 -10.84 9.51 -9.25
CA ARG A 210 -11.45 8.42 -10.05
C ARG A 210 -12.06 7.33 -9.18
N SER A 211 -11.46 7.02 -8.03
CA SER A 211 -11.96 6.03 -7.06
C SER A 211 -12.99 6.61 -6.09
N HIS A 212 -12.88 7.91 -5.75
CA HIS A 212 -13.72 8.66 -4.81
C HIS A 212 -14.25 9.94 -5.44
N PRO A 213 -15.22 9.87 -6.39
CA PRO A 213 -15.70 11.05 -7.11
C PRO A 213 -16.21 12.14 -6.16
N LEU A 214 -15.56 13.31 -6.19
CA LEU A 214 -15.94 14.47 -5.43
C LEU A 214 -17.02 15.26 -6.20
N SER A 215 -18.11 15.60 -5.53
CA SER A 215 -19.16 16.48 -6.07
C SER A 215 -19.31 17.72 -5.19
N ARG A 216 -19.89 18.78 -5.77
CA ARG A 216 -20.21 20.00 -5.00
C ARG A 216 -21.18 19.71 -3.84
N ASP A 217 -22.04 18.71 -3.98
CA ASP A 217 -22.96 18.31 -2.94
C ASP A 217 -22.25 17.64 -1.78
N ARG A 218 -21.25 16.75 -2.05
CA ARG A 218 -20.39 16.19 -1.02
C ARG A 218 -19.64 17.29 -0.26
N MET A 219 -19.00 18.22 -0.98
CA MET A 219 -18.28 19.33 -0.36
C MET A 219 -19.17 20.16 0.55
N ARG A 220 -20.40 20.50 0.10
CA ARG A 220 -21.37 21.25 0.91
C ARG A 220 -21.82 20.46 2.15
N ALA A 221 -22.10 19.18 2.00
CA ALA A 221 -22.49 18.32 3.12
C ALA A 221 -21.38 18.23 4.17
N VAL A 222 -20.13 17.97 3.74
CA VAL A 222 -18.96 17.92 4.62
C VAL A 222 -18.76 19.26 5.34
N ALA A 223 -18.85 20.39 4.62
CA ALA A 223 -18.73 21.73 5.22
C ALA A 223 -19.85 21.99 6.26
N GLY A 224 -21.07 21.53 6.00
CA GLY A 224 -22.18 21.61 6.96
C GLY A 224 -21.92 20.81 8.22
N TYR A 225 -21.41 19.58 8.10
CA TYR A 225 -21.00 18.76 9.27
C TYR A 225 -19.87 19.42 10.05
N VAL A 226 -18.83 19.91 9.38
CA VAL A 226 -17.71 20.61 10.02
C VAL A 226 -18.22 21.82 10.82
N ALA A 227 -19.07 22.66 10.23
CA ALA A 227 -19.64 23.82 10.89
C ALA A 227 -20.45 23.45 12.15
N SER A 228 -21.15 22.31 12.13
CA SER A 228 -21.95 21.84 13.26
C SER A 228 -21.14 21.35 14.45
N TYR A 229 -19.89 20.96 14.23
CA TYR A 229 -19.03 20.38 15.28
C TYR A 229 -18.11 21.39 15.95
N GLY A 230 -17.92 22.57 15.36
CA GLY A 230 -17.04 23.62 15.88
C GLY A 230 -15.55 23.28 15.73
N THR A 231 -14.72 24.15 16.29
CA THR A 231 -13.25 23.99 16.27
C THR A 231 -12.78 23.13 17.42
N LEU A 232 -11.80 22.26 17.14
CA LEU A 232 -11.07 21.50 18.15
C LEU A 232 -9.63 22.03 18.27
N PRO A 233 -9.01 21.94 19.47
CA PRO A 233 -7.62 22.38 19.66
C PRO A 233 -6.66 21.52 18.82
N PRO A 234 -5.48 22.08 18.44
CA PRO A 234 -4.43 21.30 17.79
C PRO A 234 -3.95 20.15 18.66
N ASP A 235 -3.60 19.03 18.04
CA ASP A 235 -2.97 17.88 18.69
C ASP A 235 -1.45 17.90 18.39
N ALA A 236 -0.68 18.40 19.34
CA ALA A 236 0.79 18.51 19.21
C ALA A 236 1.47 17.14 19.02
N THR A 237 0.87 16.04 19.53
CA THR A 237 1.38 14.68 19.32
C THR A 237 1.15 14.24 17.88
N ALA A 238 -0.05 14.47 17.33
CA ALA A 238 -0.35 14.18 15.94
C ALA A 238 0.50 15.04 15.00
N ASP A 239 0.67 16.32 15.28
CA ASP A 239 1.50 17.23 14.48
C ASP A 239 2.97 16.77 14.46
N TYR A 240 3.51 16.32 15.57
CA TYR A 240 4.85 15.74 15.64
C TYR A 240 4.97 14.49 14.73
N TRP A 241 4.06 13.52 14.87
CA TRP A 241 4.12 12.30 14.08
C TRP A 241 3.89 12.55 12.59
N PHE A 242 3.07 13.52 12.25
CA PHE A 242 2.87 13.94 10.87
C PHE A 242 4.13 14.58 10.28
N ALA A 243 4.77 15.51 11.01
CA ALA A 243 6.03 16.13 10.60
C ALA A 243 7.13 15.07 10.41
N ARG A 244 7.24 14.10 11.32
CA ARG A 244 8.20 13.01 11.23
C ARG A 244 7.94 12.10 10.01
N LEU A 245 6.70 11.69 9.79
CA LEU A 245 6.30 10.88 8.64
C LEU A 245 6.60 11.62 7.33
N GLN A 246 6.06 12.82 7.16
CA GLN A 246 6.22 13.62 5.95
C GLN A 246 7.69 14.02 5.74
N GLY A 247 8.38 14.36 6.81
CA GLY A 247 9.80 14.69 6.81
C GLY A 247 10.64 13.53 6.29
N LYS A 248 10.42 12.31 6.81
CA LYS A 248 11.13 11.10 6.37
C LYS A 248 10.79 10.74 4.91
N ILE A 249 9.51 10.69 4.54
CA ILE A 249 9.07 10.43 3.17
C ILE A 249 9.71 11.43 2.20
N SER A 250 9.64 12.74 2.50
CA SER A 250 10.22 13.75 1.62
C SER A 250 11.74 13.64 1.50
N ALA A 251 12.45 13.26 2.57
CA ALA A 251 13.89 13.05 2.54
C ALA A 251 14.31 11.87 1.63
N TYR A 252 13.47 10.84 1.53
CA TYR A 252 13.70 9.73 0.61
C TYR A 252 13.25 10.01 -0.82
N THR A 253 12.14 10.73 -1.02
CA THR A 253 11.52 10.88 -2.35
C THR A 253 11.96 12.15 -3.09
N ARG A 254 12.43 13.21 -2.39
CA ARG A 254 12.95 14.43 -3.00
C ARG A 254 14.47 14.36 -3.18
N ALA A 255 15.01 15.26 -4.01
CA ALA A 255 16.47 15.38 -4.15
C ALA A 255 17.11 15.78 -2.81
N PRO A 256 18.27 15.21 -2.42
CA PRO A 256 18.92 15.52 -1.13
C PRO A 256 19.15 17.01 -0.90
N GLY A 257 19.60 17.75 -1.91
CA GLY A 257 19.79 19.20 -1.82
C GLY A 257 18.50 19.98 -1.55
N TRP A 258 17.33 19.47 -2.00
CA TRP A 258 16.03 20.06 -1.65
C TRP A 258 15.76 19.91 -0.14
N THR A 259 16.03 18.74 0.43
CA THR A 259 15.87 18.47 1.87
C THR A 259 16.81 19.35 2.68
N LEU A 260 18.12 19.38 2.35
CA LEU A 260 19.12 20.15 3.10
C LEU A 260 18.81 21.65 3.16
N ARG A 261 18.31 22.25 2.06
CA ARG A 261 17.91 23.66 2.05
C ARG A 261 16.70 23.99 2.92
N ARG A 262 15.92 22.99 3.36
CA ARG A 262 14.67 23.17 4.11
C ARG A 262 14.73 22.66 5.55
N LEU A 263 15.90 22.29 6.03
CA LEU A 263 16.07 21.78 7.40
C LEU A 263 15.67 22.82 8.45
N ASN A 264 15.96 24.10 8.20
CA ASN A 264 15.65 25.19 9.16
C ASN A 264 14.14 25.45 9.32
N ALA A 265 13.32 25.03 8.36
CA ALA A 265 11.87 25.11 8.47
C ALA A 265 11.25 23.99 9.30
N GLU A 266 12.04 22.97 9.69
CA GLU A 266 11.57 21.86 10.51
C GLU A 266 11.61 22.26 11.99
N PRO A 267 10.45 22.32 12.69
CA PRO A 267 10.39 22.76 14.07
C PRO A 267 10.96 21.74 15.07
N TYR A 268 10.91 20.45 14.73
CA TYR A 268 11.35 19.37 15.62
C TYR A 268 12.83 19.03 15.39
N PRO A 269 13.72 19.22 16.39
CA PRO A 269 15.16 19.02 16.22
C PRO A 269 15.57 17.61 15.82
N ASP A 270 14.91 16.60 16.38
CA ASP A 270 15.12 15.18 16.05
C ASP A 270 14.67 14.84 14.62
N VAL A 271 13.53 15.37 14.17
CA VAL A 271 13.05 15.21 12.79
C VAL A 271 13.99 15.91 11.81
N ARG A 272 14.46 17.10 12.16
CA ARG A 272 15.46 17.86 11.37
C ARG A 272 16.73 17.03 11.18
N ALA A 273 17.28 16.49 12.27
CA ALA A 273 18.48 15.68 12.24
C ALA A 273 18.27 14.34 11.47
N LEU A 274 17.11 13.70 11.61
CA LEU A 274 16.74 12.52 10.82
C LEU A 274 16.71 12.83 9.32
N ARG A 275 16.07 13.91 8.92
CA ARG A 275 16.01 14.35 7.52
C ARG A 275 17.39 14.67 6.95
N GLN A 276 18.23 15.30 7.76
CA GLN A 276 19.63 15.58 7.40
C GLN A 276 20.40 14.28 7.19
N ALA A 277 20.30 13.33 8.12
CA ALA A 277 20.97 12.03 8.03
C ALA A 277 20.62 11.29 6.74
N ILE A 278 19.33 11.22 6.39
CA ILE A 278 18.87 10.58 5.16
C ILE A 278 19.43 11.33 3.92
N ALA A 279 19.36 12.65 3.89
CA ALA A 279 19.85 13.44 2.77
C ALA A 279 21.38 13.33 2.57
N GLU A 280 22.15 13.36 3.66
CA GLU A 280 23.61 13.18 3.62
C GLU A 280 24.00 11.78 3.18
N HIS A 281 23.29 10.76 3.68
CA HIS A 281 23.49 9.37 3.25
C HIS A 281 23.24 9.20 1.74
N ARG A 282 22.15 9.75 1.21
CA ARG A 282 21.82 9.73 -0.21
C ARG A 282 22.81 10.55 -1.08
N ASN A 283 23.55 11.46 -0.47
CA ASN A 283 24.68 12.16 -1.08
C ASN A 283 26.01 11.40 -0.92
N SER A 284 26.00 10.18 -0.41
CA SER A 284 27.20 9.37 -0.13
C SER A 284 28.15 10.01 0.89
N ARG A 285 27.66 10.89 1.76
CA ARG A 285 28.40 11.56 2.83
C ARG A 285 28.22 10.82 4.15
N THR A 286 28.74 9.60 4.23
CA THR A 286 28.50 8.66 5.34
C THR A 286 28.79 9.26 6.71
N GLN A 287 29.92 9.96 6.90
CA GLN A 287 30.28 10.54 8.20
C GLN A 287 29.27 11.60 8.64
N ALA A 288 28.85 12.48 7.73
CA ALA A 288 27.85 13.51 8.01
C ALA A 288 26.47 12.87 8.33
N ALA A 289 26.10 11.82 7.61
CA ALA A 289 24.87 11.06 7.86
C ALA A 289 24.87 10.42 9.26
N LEU A 290 25.97 9.77 9.64
CA LEU A 290 26.11 9.16 10.97
C LEU A 290 26.10 10.19 12.10
N ALA A 291 26.79 11.33 11.93
CA ALA A 291 26.77 12.42 12.92
C ALA A 291 25.34 13.01 13.08
N ALA A 292 24.62 13.19 11.96
CA ALA A 292 23.26 13.70 11.99
C ALA A 292 22.28 12.72 12.69
N ILE A 293 22.36 11.39 12.36
CA ILE A 293 21.48 10.42 13.02
C ILE A 293 21.82 10.26 14.51
N ASP A 294 23.08 10.41 14.91
CA ASP A 294 23.48 10.38 16.32
C ASP A 294 22.92 11.60 17.08
N THR A 295 22.85 12.76 16.43
CA THR A 295 22.14 13.93 16.98
C THR A 295 20.65 13.64 17.20
N ALA A 296 19.97 12.99 16.27
CA ALA A 296 18.59 12.59 16.42
C ALA A 296 18.41 11.59 17.59
N ILE A 297 19.29 10.60 17.68
CA ILE A 297 19.29 9.59 18.76
C ILE A 297 19.54 10.25 20.13
N ALA A 298 20.45 11.23 20.21
CA ALA A 298 20.70 11.97 21.45
C ALA A 298 19.47 12.76 21.91
N ALA A 299 18.72 13.35 20.98
CA ALA A 299 17.47 14.05 21.29
C ALA A 299 16.34 13.09 21.74
N ARG A 300 16.33 11.83 21.27
CA ARG A 300 15.35 10.79 21.65
C ARG A 300 16.02 9.45 21.93
N PRO A 301 16.69 9.29 23.07
CA PRO A 301 17.55 8.14 23.36
C PRO A 301 16.80 6.81 23.52
N THR A 302 15.49 6.84 23.72
CA THR A 302 14.64 5.65 23.85
C THR A 302 13.98 5.21 22.55
N ASP A 303 14.06 6.02 21.48
CA ASP A 303 13.42 5.75 20.21
C ASP A 303 14.15 4.63 19.44
N PRO A 304 13.48 3.51 19.12
CA PRO A 304 14.08 2.40 18.38
C PRO A 304 14.26 2.72 16.89
N PHE A 305 13.39 3.56 16.31
CA PHE A 305 13.33 3.78 14.88
C PHE A 305 14.46 4.67 14.35
N LEU A 306 14.98 5.54 15.21
CA LEU A 306 16.20 6.30 14.89
C LEU A 306 17.44 5.39 14.83
N ARG A 307 17.46 4.35 15.69
CA ARG A 307 18.51 3.32 15.63
C ARG A 307 18.34 2.40 14.43
N ASP A 308 17.10 2.06 14.06
CA ASP A 308 16.80 1.35 12.82
C ASP A 308 17.37 2.13 11.63
N GLN A 309 17.11 3.43 11.54
CA GLN A 309 17.67 4.29 10.48
C GLN A 309 19.20 4.32 10.50
N LYS A 310 19.85 4.39 11.66
CA LYS A 310 21.31 4.30 11.79
C LYS A 310 21.81 2.93 11.32
N GLY A 311 21.15 1.86 11.73
CA GLY A 311 21.44 0.50 11.31
C GLY A 311 21.36 0.32 9.79
N GLN A 312 20.37 0.91 9.15
CA GLN A 312 20.23 0.93 7.69
C GLN A 312 21.42 1.65 7.01
N ILE A 313 21.78 2.85 7.48
CA ILE A 313 22.94 3.59 6.96
C ILE A 313 24.22 2.74 7.07
N LEU A 314 24.44 2.10 8.22
CA LEU A 314 25.59 1.24 8.44
C LEU A 314 25.59 -0.01 7.55
N LEU A 315 24.43 -0.63 7.31
CA LEU A 315 24.29 -1.76 6.39
C LEU A 315 24.64 -1.38 4.95
N GLU A 316 24.09 -0.27 4.47
CA GLU A 316 24.30 0.21 3.09
C GLU A 316 25.74 0.68 2.86
N THR A 317 26.41 1.12 3.92
CA THR A 317 27.86 1.48 3.90
C THR A 317 28.78 0.31 4.26
N ARG A 318 28.26 -0.94 4.31
CA ARG A 318 28.98 -2.19 4.58
C ARG A 318 29.64 -2.30 5.97
N ASN A 319 29.22 -1.50 6.92
CA ASN A 319 29.64 -1.58 8.32
C ASN A 319 28.80 -2.62 9.08
N PHE A 320 28.86 -3.89 8.65
CA PHE A 320 27.91 -4.93 9.05
C PHE A 320 27.92 -5.24 10.56
N ALA A 321 29.09 -5.28 11.20
CA ALA A 321 29.20 -5.53 12.62
C ALA A 321 28.56 -4.40 13.44
N ALA A 322 28.85 -3.13 13.11
CA ALA A 322 28.24 -1.97 13.75
C ALA A 322 26.73 -1.90 13.48
N ALA A 323 26.28 -2.27 12.28
CA ALA A 323 24.85 -2.37 11.97
C ALA A 323 24.16 -3.39 12.89
N ALA A 324 24.72 -4.60 13.05
CA ALA A 324 24.14 -5.63 13.91
C ALA A 324 24.05 -5.18 15.37
N GLN A 325 25.08 -4.51 15.91
CA GLN A 325 25.06 -3.95 17.26
C GLN A 325 23.98 -2.86 17.43
N THR A 326 23.87 -1.98 16.43
CA THR A 326 22.88 -0.90 16.42
C THR A 326 21.46 -1.45 16.40
N TYR A 327 21.20 -2.43 15.52
CA TYR A 327 19.90 -3.11 15.45
C TYR A 327 19.57 -3.92 16.70
N ALA A 328 20.55 -4.57 17.34
CA ALA A 328 20.35 -5.27 18.62
C ALA A 328 19.77 -4.33 19.69
N THR A 329 20.27 -3.08 19.76
CA THR A 329 19.75 -2.05 20.66
C THR A 329 18.34 -1.58 20.24
N ALA A 330 18.06 -1.47 18.94
CA ALA A 330 16.72 -1.15 18.44
C ALA A 330 15.70 -2.24 18.82
N VAL A 331 16.05 -3.52 18.63
CA VAL A 331 15.22 -4.68 18.97
C VAL A 331 14.93 -4.78 20.47
N GLN A 332 15.87 -4.42 21.34
CA GLN A 332 15.61 -4.36 22.79
C GLN A 332 14.46 -3.41 23.14
N ARG A 333 14.26 -2.33 22.38
CA ARG A 333 13.22 -1.32 22.60
C ARG A 333 11.94 -1.58 21.81
N ALA A 334 12.04 -2.28 20.68
CA ALA A 334 10.90 -2.68 19.84
C ALA A 334 10.99 -4.20 19.51
N PRO A 335 10.85 -5.09 20.53
CA PRO A 335 11.14 -6.51 20.38
C PRO A 335 10.15 -7.27 19.49
N ASN A 336 9.02 -6.67 19.16
CA ASN A 336 7.95 -7.26 18.35
C ASN A 336 7.67 -6.49 17.07
N ASP A 337 8.45 -5.44 16.77
CA ASP A 337 8.29 -4.73 15.50
C ASP A 337 8.90 -5.57 14.35
N PRO A 338 8.07 -5.98 13.36
CA PRO A 338 8.54 -6.89 12.31
C PRO A 338 9.61 -6.28 11.41
N LEU A 339 9.58 -4.97 11.16
CA LEU A 339 10.53 -4.31 10.26
C LEU A 339 11.87 -4.07 10.95
N VAL A 340 11.88 -3.70 12.24
CA VAL A 340 13.10 -3.61 13.05
C VAL A 340 13.76 -4.99 13.16
N LEU A 341 12.96 -6.06 13.39
CA LEU A 341 13.47 -7.44 13.38
C LEU A 341 14.02 -7.84 12.01
N SER A 342 13.35 -7.45 10.91
CA SER A 342 13.82 -7.71 9.54
C SER A 342 15.17 -7.04 9.28
N GLY A 343 15.34 -5.77 9.66
CA GLY A 343 16.60 -5.04 9.57
C GLY A 343 17.72 -5.70 10.37
N TYR A 344 17.42 -6.13 11.61
CA TYR A 344 18.37 -6.85 12.45
C TYR A 344 18.78 -8.18 11.83
N GLY A 345 17.83 -8.98 11.36
CA GLY A 345 18.11 -10.25 10.69
C GLY A 345 18.99 -10.07 9.45
N ARG A 346 18.77 -9.02 8.67
CA ARG A 346 19.62 -8.66 7.53
C ARG A 346 21.03 -8.30 7.95
N ALA A 347 21.19 -7.52 9.02
CA ALA A 347 22.51 -7.15 9.56
C ALA A 347 23.28 -8.36 10.08
N LEU A 348 22.61 -9.29 10.75
CA LEU A 348 23.18 -10.56 11.19
C LEU A 348 23.62 -11.45 10.02
N LEU A 349 22.78 -11.53 8.95
CA LEU A 349 23.16 -12.25 7.72
C LEU A 349 24.42 -11.66 7.08
N ALA A 350 24.48 -10.34 6.97
CA ALA A 350 25.60 -9.62 6.36
C ALA A 350 26.89 -9.76 7.19
N SER A 351 26.78 -9.87 8.52
CA SER A 351 27.92 -10.09 9.43
C SER A 351 28.28 -11.57 9.62
N GLY A 352 27.63 -12.51 8.89
CA GLY A 352 27.93 -13.93 8.95
C GLY A 352 27.30 -14.70 10.13
N GLN A 353 26.46 -14.08 10.94
CA GLN A 353 25.78 -14.69 12.09
C GLN A 353 24.49 -15.41 11.67
N ILE A 354 24.63 -16.44 10.80
CA ILE A 354 23.52 -17.02 10.02
C ILE A 354 22.43 -17.66 10.90
N LYS A 355 22.82 -18.43 11.94
CA LYS A 355 21.85 -19.10 12.82
C LYS A 355 20.98 -18.07 13.56
N GLN A 356 21.62 -17.05 14.15
CA GLN A 356 20.93 -15.99 14.86
C GLN A 356 20.03 -15.17 13.90
N ALA A 357 20.51 -14.92 12.67
CA ALA A 357 19.70 -14.27 11.64
C ALA A 357 18.42 -15.06 11.34
N LEU A 358 18.53 -16.41 11.24
CA LEU A 358 17.39 -17.28 10.98
C LEU A 358 16.33 -17.13 12.08
N ASP A 359 16.73 -17.20 13.36
CA ASP A 359 15.81 -17.09 14.51
C ASP A 359 15.08 -15.74 14.53
N VAL A 360 15.82 -14.65 14.28
CA VAL A 360 15.28 -13.29 14.26
C VAL A 360 14.32 -13.08 13.08
N LEU A 361 14.69 -13.57 11.89
CA LEU A 361 13.85 -13.46 10.68
C LEU A 361 12.57 -14.29 10.80
N GLU A 362 12.64 -15.48 11.42
CA GLU A 362 11.45 -16.27 11.73
C GLU A 362 10.54 -15.55 12.74
N LYS A 363 11.10 -14.86 13.74
CA LYS A 363 10.33 -14.01 14.64
C LYS A 363 9.66 -12.87 13.88
N SER A 364 10.38 -12.18 12.98
CA SER A 364 9.83 -11.14 12.11
C SER A 364 8.66 -11.67 11.27
N ARG A 365 8.83 -12.82 10.61
CA ARG A 365 7.82 -13.45 9.76
C ARG A 365 6.54 -13.81 10.52
N ARG A 366 6.64 -14.24 11.78
CA ARG A 366 5.47 -14.51 12.63
C ARG A 366 4.65 -13.26 12.93
N GLN A 367 5.30 -12.08 12.97
CA GLN A 367 4.61 -10.80 13.20
C GLN A 367 4.02 -10.23 11.90
N ASP A 368 4.76 -10.30 10.78
CA ASP A 368 4.28 -9.89 9.48
C ASP A 368 4.96 -10.69 8.35
N PHE A 369 4.21 -11.57 7.71
CA PHE A 369 4.70 -12.39 6.60
C PHE A 369 4.65 -11.66 5.24
N ARG A 370 4.17 -10.40 5.18
CA ARG A 370 3.95 -9.66 3.94
C ARG A 370 5.13 -8.77 3.54
N ASP A 371 6.26 -8.85 4.23
CA ASP A 371 7.49 -8.17 3.85
C ASP A 371 8.31 -9.02 2.86
N ALA A 372 8.31 -8.61 1.58
CA ALA A 372 9.05 -9.32 0.53
C ALA A 372 10.57 -9.27 0.74
N SER A 373 11.09 -8.23 1.39
CA SER A 373 12.51 -8.10 1.73
C SER A 373 12.91 -9.06 2.83
N MET A 374 12.12 -9.15 3.89
CA MET A 374 12.29 -10.11 4.97
C MET A 374 12.22 -11.54 4.44
N LEU A 375 11.24 -11.88 3.60
CA LEU A 375 11.13 -13.22 3.00
C LEU A 375 12.36 -13.59 2.14
N ARG A 376 12.94 -12.62 1.40
CA ARG A 376 14.19 -12.85 0.66
C ARG A 376 15.34 -13.19 1.60
N ASP A 377 15.50 -12.41 2.66
CA ASP A 377 16.59 -12.57 3.62
C ASP A 377 16.41 -13.88 4.42
N LEU A 378 15.18 -14.24 4.78
CA LEU A 378 14.84 -15.52 5.43
C LEU A 378 15.11 -16.72 4.52
N ALA A 379 14.76 -16.66 3.23
CA ALA A 379 15.09 -17.72 2.27
C ALA A 379 16.61 -17.90 2.15
N THR A 380 17.37 -16.80 2.20
CA THR A 380 18.85 -16.82 2.20
C THR A 380 19.38 -17.48 3.47
N ALA A 381 18.82 -17.18 4.65
CA ALA A 381 19.22 -17.79 5.91
C ALA A 381 18.98 -19.30 5.91
N TYR A 382 17.81 -19.76 5.45
CA TYR A 382 17.51 -21.19 5.29
C TYR A 382 18.46 -21.88 4.31
N ALA A 383 18.75 -21.26 3.17
CA ALA A 383 19.70 -21.84 2.20
C ALA A 383 21.10 -21.99 2.80
N LYS A 384 21.59 -20.96 3.53
CA LYS A 384 22.92 -20.99 4.18
C LYS A 384 23.00 -21.98 5.36
N THR A 385 21.87 -22.38 5.94
CA THR A 385 21.79 -23.42 6.99
C THR A 385 21.48 -24.82 6.44
N GLY A 386 21.49 -24.99 5.11
CA GLY A 386 21.25 -26.29 4.45
C GLY A 386 19.76 -26.69 4.36
N GLN A 387 18.84 -25.86 4.81
CA GLN A 387 17.40 -26.13 4.81
C GLN A 387 16.76 -25.76 3.47
N THR A 388 17.16 -26.47 2.40
CA THR A 388 16.83 -26.13 1.01
C THR A 388 15.33 -26.20 0.71
N GLY A 389 14.58 -27.10 1.35
CA GLY A 389 13.12 -27.18 1.22
C GLY A 389 12.41 -25.95 1.78
N MET A 390 12.86 -25.47 2.96
CA MET A 390 12.36 -24.23 3.56
C MET A 390 12.73 -23.01 2.72
N ALA A 391 13.95 -22.93 2.22
CA ALA A 391 14.37 -21.84 1.33
C ALA A 391 13.50 -21.75 0.06
N ALA A 392 13.17 -22.90 -0.54
CA ALA A 392 12.28 -22.97 -1.70
C ALA A 392 10.84 -22.51 -1.34
N LEU A 393 10.30 -22.96 -0.20
CA LEU A 393 8.99 -22.54 0.29
C LEU A 393 8.92 -21.02 0.46
N ILE A 394 9.84 -20.43 1.24
CA ILE A 394 9.84 -18.98 1.51
C ILE A 394 10.03 -18.17 0.21
N THR A 395 10.83 -18.69 -0.74
CA THR A 395 10.97 -18.07 -2.06
C THR A 395 9.64 -18.12 -2.83
N SER A 396 8.89 -19.22 -2.76
CA SER A 396 7.59 -19.34 -3.41
C SER A 396 6.58 -18.36 -2.84
N GLU A 397 6.51 -18.23 -1.51
CA GLU A 397 5.64 -17.27 -0.81
C GLU A 397 5.98 -15.83 -1.20
N ARG A 398 7.28 -15.48 -1.31
CA ARG A 398 7.72 -14.16 -1.76
C ARG A 398 7.26 -13.84 -3.18
N TYR A 399 7.36 -14.79 -4.10
CA TYR A 399 6.89 -14.58 -5.48
C TYR A 399 5.37 -14.50 -5.56
N ALA A 400 4.65 -15.31 -4.77
CA ALA A 400 3.19 -15.24 -4.69
C ALA A 400 2.72 -13.88 -4.16
N LEU A 401 3.38 -13.36 -3.11
CA LEU A 401 3.12 -12.02 -2.56
C LEU A 401 3.29 -10.91 -3.63
N GLY A 402 4.29 -11.05 -4.49
CA GLY A 402 4.52 -10.13 -5.62
C GLY A 402 3.67 -10.40 -6.86
N GLY A 403 2.66 -11.28 -6.80
CA GLY A 403 1.80 -11.63 -7.94
C GLY A 403 2.48 -12.45 -9.03
N ARG A 404 3.74 -12.86 -8.86
CA ARG A 404 4.52 -13.64 -9.81
C ARG A 404 4.19 -15.13 -9.71
N MET A 405 2.93 -15.48 -10.00
CA MET A 405 2.40 -16.82 -9.73
C MET A 405 3.13 -17.94 -10.47
N LYS A 406 3.63 -17.69 -11.69
CA LYS A 406 4.44 -18.68 -12.44
C LYS A 406 5.73 -19.05 -11.68
N ASP A 407 6.48 -18.03 -11.23
CA ASP A 407 7.71 -18.25 -10.47
C ASP A 407 7.40 -18.85 -9.11
N ALA A 408 6.34 -18.42 -8.45
CA ALA A 408 5.87 -19.01 -7.20
C ALA A 408 5.62 -20.52 -7.34
N GLY A 409 4.94 -20.94 -8.42
CA GLY A 409 4.66 -22.35 -8.70
C GLY A 409 5.93 -23.20 -8.90
N ILE A 410 6.95 -22.68 -9.61
CA ILE A 410 8.23 -23.37 -9.79
C ILE A 410 8.90 -23.68 -8.43
N HIS A 411 8.98 -22.64 -7.57
CA HIS A 411 9.59 -22.81 -6.25
C HIS A 411 8.73 -23.63 -5.29
N ALA A 412 7.40 -23.54 -5.38
CA ALA A 412 6.47 -24.35 -4.60
C ALA A 412 6.62 -25.84 -4.94
N LYS A 413 6.67 -26.19 -6.24
CA LYS A 413 6.92 -27.57 -6.69
C LYS A 413 8.24 -28.10 -6.18
N ARG A 414 9.31 -27.28 -6.19
CA ARG A 414 10.59 -27.66 -5.61
C ARG A 414 10.49 -27.90 -4.09
N ALA A 415 9.74 -27.04 -3.39
CA ALA A 415 9.54 -27.17 -1.94
C ALA A 415 8.81 -28.44 -1.58
N THR A 416 7.72 -28.80 -2.29
CA THR A 416 6.96 -30.04 -2.05
C THR A 416 7.79 -31.31 -2.27
N GLY A 417 8.78 -31.27 -3.16
CA GLY A 417 9.71 -32.41 -3.36
C GLY A 417 10.84 -32.52 -2.33
N LEU A 418 11.05 -31.49 -1.49
CA LEU A 418 12.16 -31.43 -0.53
C LEU A 418 11.69 -31.42 0.93
N LEU A 419 10.44 -31.13 1.19
CA LEU A 419 9.82 -31.08 2.54
C LEU A 419 9.14 -32.42 2.85
N ASN A 420 9.07 -32.78 4.12
CA ASN A 420 8.35 -33.97 4.57
C ASN A 420 6.87 -33.82 4.24
N GLU A 421 6.33 -34.77 3.49
CA GLU A 421 4.94 -34.80 3.08
C GLU A 421 4.00 -34.73 4.29
N GLY A 422 2.90 -33.94 4.17
CA GLY A 422 1.95 -33.74 5.25
C GLY A 422 2.40 -32.75 6.34
N SER A 423 3.68 -32.32 6.36
CA SER A 423 4.12 -31.30 7.32
C SER A 423 3.48 -29.93 7.03
N GLY A 424 3.36 -29.04 8.05
CA GLY A 424 2.85 -27.70 7.87
C GLY A 424 3.58 -26.90 6.77
N PRO A 425 4.92 -26.89 6.70
CA PRO A 425 5.63 -26.27 5.58
C PRO A 425 5.29 -26.89 4.22
N TRP A 426 5.13 -28.20 4.12
CA TRP A 426 4.75 -28.86 2.87
C TRP A 426 3.32 -28.46 2.44
N GLN A 427 2.37 -28.40 3.36
CA GLN A 427 1.00 -27.95 3.09
C GLN A 427 0.98 -26.52 2.54
N ARG A 428 1.74 -25.60 3.14
CA ARG A 428 1.87 -24.24 2.64
C ARG A 428 2.45 -24.19 1.22
N ALA A 429 3.44 -25.06 0.91
CA ALA A 429 3.97 -25.16 -0.45
C ALA A 429 2.91 -25.66 -1.44
N GLN A 430 2.08 -26.63 -1.04
CA GLN A 430 0.95 -27.11 -1.83
C GLN A 430 -0.08 -26.02 -2.10
N ASP A 431 -0.41 -25.20 -1.11
CA ASP A 431 -1.35 -24.06 -1.28
C ASP A 431 -0.86 -23.09 -2.35
N VAL A 432 0.43 -22.74 -2.33
CA VAL A 432 1.03 -21.87 -3.35
C VAL A 432 1.03 -22.52 -4.72
N LEU A 433 1.33 -23.82 -4.81
CA LEU A 433 1.33 -24.58 -6.07
C LEU A 433 -0.07 -24.59 -6.70
N ILE A 434 -1.09 -24.95 -5.92
CA ILE A 434 -2.50 -24.94 -6.36
C ILE A 434 -2.94 -23.55 -6.82
N ALA A 435 -2.57 -22.51 -6.07
CA ALA A 435 -2.88 -21.12 -6.44
C ALA A 435 -2.22 -20.75 -7.78
N SER A 436 -0.96 -21.16 -8.00
CA SER A 436 -0.23 -20.96 -9.25
C SER A 436 -0.91 -21.64 -10.45
N GLU A 437 -1.31 -22.91 -10.29
CA GLU A 437 -2.01 -23.67 -11.33
C GLU A 437 -3.37 -23.07 -11.69
N ARG A 438 -4.13 -22.61 -10.67
CA ARG A 438 -5.39 -21.88 -10.91
C ARG A 438 -5.17 -20.56 -11.65
N ALA A 439 -4.10 -19.85 -11.35
CA ALA A 439 -3.76 -18.61 -12.05
C ALA A 439 -3.37 -18.88 -13.52
N ALA A 440 -2.69 -19.99 -13.81
CA ALA A 440 -2.34 -20.40 -15.17
C ALA A 440 -3.57 -20.77 -16.03
N LYS A 441 -4.59 -21.40 -15.43
CA LYS A 441 -5.83 -21.77 -16.13
C LYS A 441 -6.78 -20.58 -16.43
N ARG A 442 -6.56 -19.42 -15.82
CA ARG A 442 -7.36 -18.19 -16.03
C ARG A 442 -6.84 -17.30 -17.14
N LYS A 443 -5.70 -17.60 -17.73
CA LYS A 443 -5.11 -16.96 -18.91
C LYS A 443 -5.50 -17.72 -20.19
#